data_7445b82704b3d6d3d7e2348a8104b38b
#
_entry.id   7445b82704b3d6d3d7e2348a8104b38b
#
_cell.length_a   1.000
_cell.length_b   1.000
_cell.length_c   1.000
_cell.angle_alpha   90.00
_cell.angle_beta   90.00
_cell.angle_gamma   90.00
#
_symmetry.space_group_name_H-M   'P 1'
#
loop_
_entity.id
_entity.type
_entity.pdbx_description
1 polymer ?
#
loop_
_entity_poly.entity_id
_entity_poly.type
_entity_poly.pdbx_seq_one_letter_code
_entity_poly.pdbx_strand_id
1 'polypeptide(L)'
;MDKPIDPKVKMIMNQAIREAKEHDDNRIKPEHVIMSMMIDNDNECVQALTLMRIDTFVLYDKVSDFARNTDLTPRTGYNNRKNLPFSDEMKVIIKNLDKHCEKLEDKKIDASHVMLSILDSKLPIVNLLTESGI
;
A
#
# COMPACT_ATOMS: atom_id res chain seq x y z
N MET A 1 1.03 -0.62 -17.48
CA MET A 1 1.03 0.80 -17.13
C MET A 1 1.81 1.57 -18.18
N ASP A 2 1.19 2.59 -18.77
CA ASP A 2 1.80 3.39 -19.83
C ASP A 2 2.57 4.59 -19.29
N LYS A 3 2.24 5.05 -18.09
CA LYS A 3 2.92 6.18 -17.45
C LYS A 3 4.21 5.73 -16.77
N PRO A 4 5.26 6.55 -16.78
CA PRO A 4 6.47 6.24 -16.02
C PRO A 4 6.17 6.12 -14.52
N ILE A 5 6.91 5.27 -13.85
CA ILE A 5 6.77 5.03 -12.41
C ILE A 5 7.95 5.65 -11.69
N ASP A 6 7.67 6.47 -10.67
CA ASP A 6 8.73 7.04 -9.83
C ASP A 6 9.53 5.89 -9.19
N PRO A 7 10.87 5.96 -9.21
CA PRO A 7 11.70 4.94 -8.55
C PRO A 7 11.34 4.70 -7.09
N LYS A 8 10.85 5.71 -6.39
CA LYS A 8 10.37 5.57 -5.00
C LYS A 8 9.22 4.57 -4.89
N VAL A 9 8.31 4.53 -5.88
CA VAL A 9 7.22 3.56 -5.90
C VAL A 9 7.77 2.14 -6.00
N LYS A 10 8.81 1.94 -6.80
CA LYS A 10 9.46 0.62 -6.91
C LYS A 10 10.07 0.20 -5.58
N MET A 11 10.71 1.12 -4.87
CA MET A 11 11.25 0.86 -3.53
C MET A 11 10.14 0.49 -2.54
N ILE A 12 9.01 1.19 -2.60
CA ILE A 12 7.84 0.91 -1.76
C ILE A 12 7.32 -0.50 -2.03
N MET A 13 7.21 -0.88 -3.31
CA MET A 13 6.74 -2.23 -3.67
C MET A 13 7.71 -3.32 -3.19
N ASN A 14 9.02 -3.08 -3.29
CA ASN A 14 10.04 -4.01 -2.78
C ASN A 14 9.96 -4.15 -1.25
N GLN A 15 9.75 -3.07 -0.53
CA GLN A 15 9.56 -3.13 0.93
C GLN A 15 8.25 -3.83 1.31
N ALA A 16 7.22 -3.70 0.46
CA ALA A 16 5.95 -4.38 0.70
C ALA A 16 6.10 -5.90 0.70
N ILE A 17 7.05 -6.43 -0.08
CA ILE A 17 7.39 -7.86 -0.05
C ILE A 17 7.84 -8.26 1.35
N ARG A 18 8.70 -7.46 1.97
CA ARG A 18 9.19 -7.72 3.33
C ARG A 18 8.05 -7.65 4.35
N GLU A 19 7.17 -6.67 4.22
CA GLU A 19 6.01 -6.55 5.10
C GLU A 19 5.11 -7.79 4.99
N ALA A 20 4.86 -8.27 3.78
CA ALA A 20 4.05 -9.46 3.58
C ALA A 20 4.72 -10.68 4.23
N LYS A 21 6.03 -10.85 4.07
CA LYS A 21 6.76 -11.97 4.67
C LYS A 21 6.75 -11.92 6.19
N GLU A 22 6.91 -10.73 6.77
CA GLU A 22 6.86 -10.55 8.23
C GLU A 22 5.50 -10.91 8.81
N HIS A 23 4.44 -10.81 8.01
CA HIS A 23 3.09 -11.19 8.41
C HIS A 23 2.72 -12.61 7.96
N ASP A 24 3.70 -13.39 7.51
CA ASP A 24 3.52 -14.76 7.02
C ASP A 24 2.52 -14.86 5.87
N ASP A 25 2.38 -13.80 5.10
CA ASP A 25 1.54 -13.79 3.91
C ASP A 25 2.32 -14.29 2.70
N ASN A 26 1.63 -14.96 1.79
CA ASN A 26 2.20 -15.42 0.54
C ASN A 26 1.83 -14.54 -0.66
N ARG A 27 1.21 -13.40 -0.40
CA ARG A 27 0.81 -12.41 -1.41
C ARG A 27 0.99 -11.00 -0.87
N ILE A 28 1.25 -10.06 -1.78
CA ILE A 28 1.35 -8.64 -1.43
C ILE A 28 -0.04 -8.03 -1.52
N LYS A 29 -0.59 -7.64 -0.38
CA LYS A 29 -1.92 -7.03 -0.26
C LYS A 29 -1.82 -5.51 -0.15
N PRO A 30 -2.91 -4.76 -0.35
CA PRO A 30 -2.89 -3.31 -0.15
C PRO A 30 -2.38 -2.89 1.22
N GLU A 31 -2.69 -3.65 2.28
CA GLU A 31 -2.21 -3.38 3.64
C GLU A 31 -0.69 -3.33 3.69
N HIS A 32 -0.03 -4.27 3.02
CA HIS A 32 1.44 -4.33 3.00
C HIS A 32 2.03 -3.11 2.29
N VAL A 33 1.39 -2.65 1.22
CA VAL A 33 1.85 -1.47 0.48
C VAL A 33 1.68 -0.21 1.33
N ILE A 34 0.58 -0.08 2.05
CA ILE A 34 0.36 1.04 2.97
C ILE A 34 1.42 1.05 4.07
N MET A 35 1.68 -0.10 4.69
CA MET A 35 2.71 -0.21 5.73
C MET A 35 4.08 0.18 5.19
N SER A 36 4.40 -0.26 3.98
CA SER A 36 5.65 0.10 3.32
C SER A 36 5.78 1.61 3.11
N MET A 37 4.70 2.27 2.67
CA MET A 37 4.71 3.72 2.50
C MET A 37 4.94 4.45 3.81
N MET A 38 4.36 3.97 4.91
CA MET A 38 4.52 4.60 6.22
C MET A 38 5.94 4.44 6.76
N ILE A 39 6.56 3.27 6.56
CA ILE A 39 7.94 3.01 6.99
C ILE A 39 8.94 3.86 6.22
N ASP A 40 8.74 4.03 4.92
CA ASP A 40 9.65 4.83 4.08
C ASP A 40 9.75 6.27 4.60
N ASN A 41 8.65 6.85 5.07
CA ASN A 41 8.58 8.17 5.70
C ASN A 41 9.11 9.32 4.84
N ASP A 42 9.34 9.11 3.55
CA ASP A 42 9.84 10.13 2.63
C ASP A 42 9.24 9.91 1.24
N ASN A 43 7.93 10.14 1.13
CA ASN A 43 7.21 10.06 -0.13
C ASN A 43 6.03 11.01 -0.10
N GLU A 44 5.43 11.24 -1.26
CA GLU A 44 4.35 12.22 -1.43
C GLU A 44 3.13 11.89 -0.57
N CYS A 45 2.84 10.58 -0.39
CA CYS A 45 1.73 10.16 0.46
C CYS A 45 1.97 10.55 1.92
N VAL A 46 3.14 10.23 2.47
CA VAL A 46 3.49 10.56 3.85
C VAL A 46 3.54 12.07 4.06
N GLN A 47 4.06 12.82 3.08
CA GLN A 47 4.09 14.27 3.15
C GLN A 47 2.67 14.85 3.26
N ALA A 48 1.74 14.34 2.46
CA ALA A 48 0.34 14.76 2.51
C ALA A 48 -0.31 14.42 3.85
N LEU A 49 -0.09 13.20 4.36
CA LEU A 49 -0.64 12.77 5.64
C LEU A 49 -0.09 13.62 6.80
N THR A 50 1.19 13.95 6.74
CA THR A 50 1.84 14.81 7.75
C THR A 50 1.21 16.20 7.76
N LEU A 51 0.94 16.76 6.59
CA LEU A 51 0.24 18.04 6.49
C LEU A 51 -1.18 17.99 7.04
N MET A 52 -1.83 16.83 6.96
CA MET A 52 -3.15 16.57 7.54
C MET A 52 -3.08 16.28 9.04
N ARG A 53 -1.89 16.31 9.64
CA ARG A 53 -1.63 16.01 11.04
C ARG A 53 -1.99 14.57 11.43
N ILE A 54 -1.80 13.64 10.51
CA ILE A 54 -1.99 12.22 10.75
C ILE A 54 -0.63 11.61 11.16
N ASP A 55 -0.61 10.91 12.30
CA ASP A 55 0.59 10.24 12.78
C ASP A 55 0.78 8.94 11.99
N THR A 56 1.81 8.91 11.15
CA THR A 56 2.06 7.77 10.26
C THR A 56 2.53 6.52 11.01
N PHE A 57 3.15 6.67 12.17
CA PHE A 57 3.53 5.52 13.00
C PHE A 57 2.30 4.86 13.62
N VAL A 58 1.35 5.67 14.11
CA VAL A 58 0.08 5.15 14.62
C VAL A 58 -0.72 4.47 13.51
N LEU A 59 -0.72 5.08 12.32
CA LEU A 59 -1.40 4.51 11.17
C LEU A 59 -0.78 3.16 10.77
N TYR A 60 0.55 3.06 10.77
CA TYR A 60 1.25 1.79 10.51
C TYR A 60 0.75 0.70 11.46
N ASP A 61 0.71 0.98 12.75
CA ASP A 61 0.28 0.01 13.76
C ASP A 61 -1.16 -0.45 13.53
N LYS A 62 -2.05 0.49 13.21
CA LYS A 62 -3.45 0.17 12.93
C LYS A 62 -3.59 -0.72 11.70
N VAL A 63 -2.86 -0.42 10.64
CA VAL A 63 -2.89 -1.21 9.40
C VAL A 63 -2.29 -2.59 9.65
N SER A 64 -1.21 -2.67 10.41
CA SER A 64 -0.59 -3.95 10.79
C SER A 64 -1.57 -4.84 11.55
N ASP A 65 -2.27 -4.27 12.54
CA ASP A 65 -3.28 -5.00 13.30
C ASP A 65 -4.43 -5.46 12.40
N PHE A 66 -4.87 -4.59 11.50
CA PHE A 66 -5.91 -4.95 10.52
C PHE A 66 -5.48 -6.15 9.68
N ALA A 67 -4.25 -6.13 9.17
CA ALA A 67 -3.74 -7.21 8.34
C ALA A 67 -3.70 -8.54 9.09
N ARG A 68 -3.30 -8.51 10.38
CA ARG A 68 -3.23 -9.72 11.21
C ARG A 68 -4.60 -10.26 11.57
N ASN A 69 -5.57 -9.39 11.81
CA ASN A 69 -6.88 -9.78 12.34
C ASN A 69 -7.88 -10.14 11.24
N THR A 70 -7.68 -9.67 10.01
CA THR A 70 -8.62 -9.93 8.91
C THR A 70 -8.19 -11.07 8.00
N ASP A 71 -6.94 -11.50 8.07
CA ASP A 71 -6.45 -12.62 7.27
C ASP A 71 -6.80 -13.94 7.95
N LEU A 72 -7.78 -14.64 7.40
CA LEU A 72 -8.23 -15.92 7.92
C LEU A 72 -7.58 -17.12 7.25
N THR A 73 -6.64 -16.90 6.31
CA THR A 73 -5.95 -18.00 5.66
C THR A 73 -4.91 -18.59 6.62
N PRO A 74 -4.74 -19.94 6.62
CA PRO A 74 -3.69 -20.55 7.43
C PRO A 74 -2.33 -20.01 7.03
N ARG A 75 -1.52 -19.69 8.04
CA ARG A 75 -0.15 -19.21 7.83
C ARG A 75 0.80 -20.37 7.89
N THR A 76 1.77 -20.38 6.98
CA THR A 76 2.76 -21.46 6.94
C THR A 76 3.89 -21.26 7.93
N GLY A 77 4.02 -20.09 8.52
CA GLY A 77 5.09 -19.75 9.48
C GLY A 77 6.46 -19.57 8.86
N TYR A 78 6.63 -19.90 7.59
CA TYR A 78 7.89 -19.75 6.89
C TYR A 78 7.66 -19.52 5.41
N ASN A 79 8.22 -18.42 4.90
CA ASN A 79 8.11 -18.09 3.50
C ASN A 79 9.49 -17.69 2.97
N ASN A 80 10.09 -18.59 2.17
CA ASN A 80 11.42 -18.39 1.59
C ASN A 80 11.39 -17.90 0.15
N ARG A 81 10.22 -17.53 -0.36
CA ARG A 81 10.12 -17.02 -1.73
C ARG A 81 10.82 -15.66 -1.84
N LYS A 82 11.64 -15.48 -2.88
CA LYS A 82 12.27 -14.21 -3.16
C LYS A 82 11.26 -13.15 -3.57
N ASN A 83 10.31 -13.54 -4.41
CA ASN A 83 9.27 -12.66 -4.92
C ASN A 83 7.91 -13.24 -4.57
N LEU A 84 7.03 -12.38 -4.09
CA LEU A 84 5.65 -12.74 -3.83
C LEU A 84 4.76 -12.15 -4.91
N PRO A 85 3.71 -12.87 -5.35
CA PRO A 85 2.73 -12.29 -6.26
C PRO A 85 1.88 -11.25 -5.53
N PHE A 86 1.33 -10.32 -6.30
CA PHE A 86 0.32 -9.42 -5.77
C PHE A 86 -1.00 -10.18 -5.57
N SER A 87 -1.76 -9.77 -4.55
CA SER A 87 -3.13 -10.26 -4.38
C SER A 87 -4.00 -9.79 -5.55
N ASP A 88 -5.15 -10.43 -5.73
CA ASP A 88 -6.07 -10.04 -6.82
C ASP A 88 -6.53 -8.60 -6.65
N GLU A 89 -6.80 -8.18 -5.40
CA GLU A 89 -7.19 -6.80 -5.08
C GLU A 89 -6.08 -5.82 -5.45
N MET A 90 -4.83 -6.16 -5.15
CA MET A 90 -3.69 -5.29 -5.47
C MET A 90 -3.47 -5.19 -6.96
N LYS A 91 -3.69 -6.27 -7.70
CA LYS A 91 -3.60 -6.24 -9.18
C LYS A 91 -4.58 -5.25 -9.79
N VAL A 92 -5.80 -5.18 -9.26
CA VAL A 92 -6.81 -4.21 -9.73
C VAL A 92 -6.36 -2.78 -9.40
N ILE A 93 -5.81 -2.56 -8.21
CA ILE A 93 -5.29 -1.25 -7.80
C ILE A 93 -4.19 -0.79 -8.75
N ILE A 94 -3.24 -1.68 -9.05
CA ILE A 94 -2.13 -1.38 -9.97
C ILE A 94 -2.66 -1.04 -11.36
N LYS A 95 -3.64 -1.78 -11.84
CA LYS A 95 -4.24 -1.56 -13.16
C LYS A 95 -4.87 -0.17 -13.28
N ASN A 96 -5.34 0.39 -12.18
CA ASN A 96 -6.00 1.70 -12.17
C ASN A 96 -5.05 2.88 -11.92
N LEU A 97 -3.74 2.63 -11.71
CA LEU A 97 -2.78 3.69 -11.42
C LEU A 97 -2.66 4.72 -12.54
N ASP A 98 -2.60 4.28 -13.80
CA ASP A 98 -2.51 5.18 -14.94
C ASP A 98 -3.71 6.14 -15.00
N LYS A 99 -4.90 5.61 -14.70
CA LYS A 99 -6.13 6.40 -14.69
C LYS A 99 -6.07 7.52 -13.65
N HIS A 100 -5.59 7.24 -12.45
CA HIS A 100 -5.45 8.27 -11.41
C HIS A 100 -4.40 9.30 -11.77
N CYS A 101 -3.29 8.87 -12.34
CA CYS A 101 -2.23 9.76 -12.79
C CYS A 101 -2.73 10.70 -13.90
N GLU A 102 -3.47 10.19 -14.87
CA GLU A 102 -4.05 10.99 -15.95
C GLU A 102 -5.08 12.00 -15.43
N LYS A 103 -5.91 11.57 -14.48
CA LYS A 103 -6.95 12.43 -13.90
C LYS A 103 -6.36 13.64 -13.19
N LEU A 104 -5.19 13.50 -12.59
CA LEU A 104 -4.48 14.60 -11.93
C LEU A 104 -3.51 15.34 -12.88
N GLU A 105 -3.47 14.95 -14.15
CA GLU A 105 -2.59 15.54 -15.16
C GLU A 105 -1.10 15.41 -14.81
N ASP A 106 -0.75 14.38 -14.03
CA ASP A 106 0.63 14.13 -13.64
C ASP A 106 1.37 13.34 -14.70
N LYS A 107 2.68 13.57 -14.81
CA LYS A 107 3.53 12.94 -15.83
C LYS A 107 4.03 11.56 -15.42
N LYS A 108 4.10 11.28 -14.13
CA LYS A 108 4.59 10.00 -13.62
C LYS A 108 3.77 9.56 -12.41
N ILE A 109 3.78 8.25 -12.15
CA ILE A 109 3.08 7.65 -11.02
C ILE A 109 3.95 7.75 -9.78
N ASP A 110 3.46 8.40 -8.74
CA ASP A 110 4.14 8.50 -7.44
C ASP A 110 3.31 7.81 -6.34
N ALA A 111 3.79 7.92 -5.09
CA ALA A 111 3.13 7.25 -3.96
C ALA A 111 1.71 7.76 -3.71
N SER A 112 1.42 9.02 -4.01
CA SER A 112 0.07 9.55 -3.82
C SER A 112 -0.94 8.89 -4.76
N HIS A 113 -0.55 8.58 -5.99
CA HIS A 113 -1.43 7.86 -6.92
C HIS A 113 -1.74 6.45 -6.41
N VAL A 114 -0.75 5.78 -5.80
CA VAL A 114 -0.96 4.46 -5.21
C VAL A 114 -1.99 4.54 -4.09
N MET A 115 -1.87 5.53 -3.19
CA MET A 115 -2.84 5.70 -2.11
C MET A 115 -4.23 6.03 -2.65
N LEU A 116 -4.34 6.91 -3.64
CA LEU A 116 -5.63 7.26 -4.24
C LEU A 116 -6.29 6.03 -4.88
N SER A 117 -5.51 5.18 -5.55
CA SER A 117 -6.05 3.96 -6.14
C SER A 117 -6.55 2.99 -5.07
N ILE A 118 -5.83 2.89 -3.94
CA ILE A 118 -6.28 2.09 -2.80
C ILE A 118 -7.59 2.64 -2.24
N LEU A 119 -7.68 3.95 -2.02
CA LEU A 119 -8.89 4.59 -1.50
C LEU A 119 -10.09 4.39 -2.41
N ASP A 120 -9.87 4.40 -3.73
CA ASP A 120 -10.93 4.21 -4.72
C ASP A 120 -11.39 2.75 -4.83
N SER A 121 -10.64 1.81 -4.27
CA SER A 121 -10.93 0.37 -4.37
C SER A 121 -12.15 -0.06 -3.56
N LYS A 122 -12.55 0.71 -2.56
CA LYS A 122 -13.66 0.40 -1.64
C LYS A 122 -13.46 -0.90 -0.85
N LEU A 123 -12.23 -1.34 -0.71
CA LEU A 123 -11.89 -2.51 0.12
C LEU A 123 -12.07 -2.18 1.61
N PRO A 124 -12.21 -3.21 2.47
CA PRO A 124 -12.40 -2.98 3.92
C PRO A 124 -11.34 -2.11 4.58
N ILE A 125 -10.07 -2.17 4.11
CA ILE A 125 -9.00 -1.31 4.65
C ILE A 125 -9.31 0.18 4.49
N VAL A 126 -10.11 0.56 3.49
CA VAL A 126 -10.47 1.96 3.24
C VAL A 126 -11.26 2.54 4.42
N ASN A 127 -12.10 1.73 5.07
CA ASN A 127 -12.84 2.18 6.24
C ASN A 127 -11.91 2.59 7.38
N LEU A 128 -10.85 1.81 7.61
CA LEU A 128 -9.84 2.14 8.61
C LEU A 128 -9.12 3.44 8.26
N LEU A 129 -8.75 3.61 6.99
CA LEU A 129 -8.07 4.82 6.52
C LEU A 129 -8.97 6.05 6.69
N THR A 130 -10.25 5.94 6.34
CA THR A 130 -11.21 7.02 6.48
C THR A 130 -11.41 7.39 7.95
N GLU A 131 -11.54 6.40 8.83
CA GLU A 131 -11.68 6.62 10.28
C GLU A 131 -10.43 7.26 10.88
N SER A 132 -9.28 7.09 10.24
CA SER A 132 -8.01 7.69 10.67
C SER A 132 -7.82 9.12 10.16
N GLY A 133 -8.78 9.64 9.38
CA GLY A 133 -8.77 11.04 8.91
C GLY A 133 -8.33 11.22 7.46
N ILE A 134 -8.17 10.13 6.73
CA ILE A 134 -7.75 10.20 5.32
C ILE A 134 -8.92 10.42 4.39
#